data_a2cd1e824ed7c83e698b2b97ce6f568d
#
_entry.id   a2cd1e824ed7c83e698b2b97ce6f568d
#
_cell.length_a   1.000
_cell.length_b   1.000
_cell.length_c   1.000
_cell.angle_alpha   90.00
_cell.angle_beta   90.00
_cell.angle_gamma   90.00
#
_symmetry.space_group_name_H-M   'P 1'
#
loop_
_entity.id
_entity.type
_entity.pdbx_description
1 polymer ?
#
loop_
_entity_poly.entity_id
_entity_poly.type
_entity_poly.pdbx_seq_one_letter_code
_entity_poly.pdbx_strand_id
1 'polypeptide(L)'
;ALVRNVESGSPAEKAGLEPGDVVLSVNGEAVTDAASLRLRIGMHGAGESVKIVLLRDGKQRTVTAKLGQSAAGPVSAGDVHPGLAGASFETVTPESAAYDGSQGVQVSAVEQGSPAFANGLRPNDLILRVNRQRVTTTEELAEAASDANSLLLQLRRANRSIVLVIR
;
A
#
# COMPACT_ATOMS: atom_id res chain seq x y z
N ALA A 1 22.02 7.92 0.02
CA ALA A 1 21.38 6.63 0.37
C ALA A 1 21.60 5.62 -0.75
N LEU A 2 22.02 4.40 -0.40
CA LEU A 2 22.22 3.31 -1.36
C LEU A 2 20.89 2.60 -1.64
N VAL A 3 20.54 2.47 -2.92
CA VAL A 3 19.39 1.67 -3.40
C VAL A 3 19.84 0.21 -3.49
N ARG A 4 19.35 -0.63 -2.59
CA ARG A 4 19.68 -2.06 -2.58
C ARG A 4 18.77 -2.88 -3.47
N ASN A 5 17.50 -2.49 -3.54
CA ASN A 5 16.47 -3.16 -4.30
C ASN A 5 15.49 -2.14 -4.88
N VAL A 6 14.95 -2.43 -6.05
CA VAL A 6 13.88 -1.66 -6.69
C VAL A 6 12.76 -2.63 -6.99
N GLU A 7 11.60 -2.33 -6.48
CA GLU A 7 10.41 -3.16 -6.62
C GLU A 7 9.85 -3.05 -8.04
N SER A 8 9.58 -4.19 -8.67
CA SER A 8 9.02 -4.22 -10.02
C SER A 8 7.63 -3.58 -10.07
N GLY A 9 7.41 -2.73 -11.08
CA GLY A 9 6.18 -1.96 -11.22
C GLY A 9 6.11 -0.70 -10.36
N SER A 10 7.08 -0.51 -9.45
CA SER A 10 7.12 0.66 -8.56
C SER A 10 7.37 1.98 -9.31
N PRO A 11 7.00 3.11 -8.71
CA PRO A 11 7.37 4.43 -9.21
C PRO A 11 8.88 4.63 -9.35
N ALA A 12 9.69 3.97 -8.51
CA ALA A 12 11.14 4.01 -8.56
C ALA A 12 11.67 3.33 -9.84
N GLU A 13 11.17 2.13 -10.17
CA GLU A 13 11.52 1.44 -11.42
C GLU A 13 11.10 2.25 -12.65
N LYS A 14 9.86 2.77 -12.65
CA LYS A 14 9.34 3.61 -13.74
C LYS A 14 10.13 4.90 -13.94
N ALA A 15 10.74 5.43 -12.89
CA ALA A 15 11.63 6.58 -12.94
C ALA A 15 13.04 6.23 -13.42
N GLY A 16 13.38 4.94 -13.56
CA GLY A 16 14.68 4.47 -14.00
C GLY A 16 15.71 4.34 -12.87
N LEU A 17 15.26 4.20 -11.62
CA LEU A 17 16.12 3.79 -10.50
C LEU A 17 16.49 2.31 -10.65
N GLU A 18 17.74 1.99 -10.32
CA GLU A 18 18.26 0.63 -10.38
C GLU A 18 18.96 0.25 -9.06
N PRO A 19 19.01 -1.05 -8.74
CA PRO A 19 19.83 -1.51 -7.63
C PRO A 19 21.30 -1.12 -7.85
N GLY A 20 21.95 -0.58 -6.81
CA GLY A 20 23.31 -0.05 -6.88
C GLY A 20 23.40 1.47 -7.02
N ASP A 21 22.30 2.15 -7.29
CA ASP A 21 22.27 3.62 -7.30
C ASP A 21 22.52 4.20 -5.91
N VAL A 22 23.25 5.29 -5.85
CA VAL A 22 23.44 6.07 -4.62
C VAL A 22 22.67 7.38 -4.75
N VAL A 23 21.55 7.50 -4.06
CA VAL A 23 20.77 8.75 -4.02
C VAL A 23 21.53 9.81 -3.24
N LEU A 24 21.78 10.95 -3.88
CA LEU A 24 22.49 12.09 -3.33
C LEU A 24 21.56 13.19 -2.83
N SER A 25 20.48 13.48 -3.58
CA SER A 25 19.50 14.50 -3.20
C SER A 25 18.10 14.22 -3.79
N VAL A 26 17.10 14.80 -3.14
CA VAL A 26 15.70 14.83 -3.61
C VAL A 26 15.24 16.28 -3.64
N ASN A 27 14.75 16.75 -4.77
CA ASN A 27 14.35 18.16 -5.02
C ASN A 27 15.39 19.19 -4.59
N GLY A 28 16.69 18.86 -4.71
CA GLY A 28 17.80 19.72 -4.32
C GLY A 28 18.21 19.59 -2.85
N GLU A 29 17.49 18.84 -2.04
CA GLU A 29 17.83 18.60 -0.64
C GLU A 29 18.68 17.33 -0.49
N ALA A 30 19.83 17.46 0.18
CA ALA A 30 20.75 16.34 0.35
C ALA A 30 20.15 15.18 1.13
N VAL A 31 20.45 13.97 0.67
CA VAL A 31 20.06 12.71 1.29
C VAL A 31 21.32 12.00 1.79
N THR A 32 21.42 11.80 3.10
CA THR A 32 22.56 11.14 3.74
C THR A 32 22.36 9.66 3.95
N ASP A 33 21.12 9.26 4.25
CA ASP A 33 20.74 7.89 4.60
C ASP A 33 19.34 7.53 4.12
N ALA A 34 18.95 6.28 4.34
CA ALA A 34 17.62 5.78 3.92
C ALA A 34 16.47 6.43 4.70
N ALA A 35 16.70 6.85 5.94
CA ALA A 35 15.68 7.50 6.76
C ALA A 35 15.38 8.91 6.24
N SER A 36 16.43 9.69 5.93
CA SER A 36 16.28 11.01 5.31
C SER A 36 15.64 10.94 3.92
N LEU A 37 15.94 9.92 3.12
CA LEU A 37 15.29 9.68 1.84
C LEU A 37 13.78 9.46 2.00
N ARG A 38 13.39 8.56 2.93
CA ARG A 38 11.97 8.28 3.21
C ARG A 38 11.22 9.50 3.72
N LEU A 39 11.83 10.26 4.63
CA LEU A 39 11.24 11.47 5.17
C LEU A 39 10.98 12.50 4.07
N ARG A 40 11.97 12.75 3.20
CA ARG A 40 11.83 13.72 2.11
C ARG A 40 10.80 13.31 1.08
N ILE A 41 10.78 12.03 0.70
CA ILE A 41 9.74 11.49 -0.19
C ILE A 41 8.36 11.56 0.47
N GLY A 42 8.26 11.24 1.76
CA GLY A 42 7.01 11.25 2.52
C GLY A 42 6.41 12.65 2.74
N MET A 43 7.19 13.71 2.58
CA MET A 43 6.70 15.09 2.64
C MET A 43 5.96 15.52 1.35
N HIS A 44 6.06 14.75 0.29
CA HIS A 44 5.39 14.99 -0.99
C HIS A 44 4.15 14.11 -1.13
N GLY A 45 3.11 14.66 -1.74
CA GLY A 45 1.86 13.97 -1.96
C GLY A 45 1.92 12.92 -3.07
N ALA A 46 1.00 11.97 -3.01
CA ALA A 46 0.79 11.02 -4.09
C ALA A 46 0.45 11.77 -5.39
N GLY A 47 1.07 11.37 -6.50
CA GLY A 47 0.93 12.02 -7.79
C GLY A 47 1.92 13.16 -8.05
N GLU A 48 2.64 13.64 -7.04
CA GLU A 48 3.70 14.63 -7.22
C GLU A 48 4.93 14.01 -7.89
N SER A 49 5.67 14.85 -8.61
CA SER A 49 6.94 14.45 -9.21
C SER A 49 8.10 14.97 -8.39
N VAL A 50 9.02 14.12 -8.02
CA VAL A 50 10.24 14.46 -7.31
C VAL A 50 11.46 14.26 -8.20
N LYS A 51 12.37 15.23 -8.17
CA LYS A 51 13.64 15.16 -8.87
C LYS A 51 14.69 14.50 -7.96
N ILE A 52 15.20 13.36 -8.38
CA ILE A 52 16.17 12.59 -7.63
C ILE A 52 17.51 12.68 -8.35
N VAL A 53 18.55 13.14 -7.65
CA VAL A 53 19.92 13.12 -8.12
C VAL A 53 20.59 11.91 -7.50
N LEU A 54 21.18 11.08 -8.35
CA LEU A 54 21.84 9.84 -7.95
C LEU A 54 23.21 9.68 -8.62
N LEU A 55 24.02 8.83 -8.06
CA LEU A 55 25.30 8.40 -8.61
C LEU A 55 25.16 6.94 -9.06
N ARG A 56 25.45 6.67 -10.34
CA ARG A 56 25.48 5.33 -10.95
C ARG A 56 26.81 5.19 -11.69
N ASP A 57 27.57 4.14 -11.39
CA ASP A 57 28.88 3.87 -12.01
C ASP A 57 29.84 5.09 -11.96
N GLY A 58 29.83 5.82 -10.84
CA GLY A 58 30.63 7.00 -10.65
C GLY A 58 30.16 8.24 -11.43
N LYS A 59 29.03 8.16 -12.12
CA LYS A 59 28.44 9.28 -12.89
C LYS A 59 27.17 9.77 -12.21
N GLN A 60 27.06 11.08 -12.06
CA GLN A 60 25.87 11.71 -11.55
C GLN A 60 24.76 11.70 -12.61
N ARG A 61 23.58 11.28 -12.22
CA ARG A 61 22.35 11.27 -13.04
C ARG A 61 21.22 11.95 -12.28
N THR A 62 20.29 12.51 -13.04
CA THR A 62 19.06 13.06 -12.50
C THR A 62 17.89 12.32 -13.12
N VAL A 63 17.03 11.78 -12.29
CA VAL A 63 15.79 11.12 -12.71
C VAL A 63 14.60 11.83 -12.06
N THR A 64 13.46 11.83 -12.72
CA THR A 64 12.21 12.35 -12.16
C THR A 64 11.29 11.19 -11.87
N ALA A 65 11.00 10.98 -10.60
CA ALA A 65 10.06 9.96 -10.15
C ALA A 65 8.70 10.62 -9.88
N LYS A 66 7.65 10.09 -10.50
CA LYS A 66 6.28 10.44 -10.12
C LYS A 66 5.92 9.56 -8.93
N LEU A 67 5.68 10.18 -7.77
CA LEU A 67 5.29 9.45 -6.58
C LEU A 67 3.94 8.77 -6.81
N GLY A 68 3.95 7.44 -6.78
CA GLY A 68 2.72 6.67 -6.68
C GLY A 68 2.11 6.86 -5.29
N GLN A 69 0.85 6.50 -5.14
CA GLN A 69 0.36 6.20 -3.80
C GLN A 69 1.24 5.08 -3.26
N SER A 70 1.80 5.31 -2.08
CA SER A 70 2.59 4.27 -1.43
C SER A 70 1.69 3.05 -1.28
N ALA A 71 2.01 1.98 -1.98
CA ALA A 71 1.49 0.68 -1.65
C ALA A 71 2.21 0.27 -0.36
N ALA A 72 1.82 0.85 0.76
CA ALA A 72 2.18 0.25 2.04
C ALA A 72 2.25 1.26 3.20
N GLY A 73 1.23 1.43 3.79
CA GLY A 73 1.04 1.55 5.21
C GLY A 73 -0.33 0.96 5.46
N PRO A 74 -0.58 0.32 6.57
CA PRO A 74 -1.93 -0.14 6.86
C PRO A 74 -2.87 1.08 6.78
N VAL A 75 -3.77 1.06 5.80
CA VAL A 75 -4.82 2.09 5.71
C VAL A 75 -5.75 1.84 6.88
N SER A 76 -5.88 2.85 7.74
CA SER A 76 -6.86 2.79 8.83
C SER A 76 -8.26 2.82 8.25
N ALA A 77 -9.00 1.76 8.47
CA ALA A 77 -10.32 1.55 7.90
C ALA A 77 -11.41 2.55 8.36
N GLY A 78 -11.14 3.32 9.41
CA GLY A 78 -12.06 4.35 9.89
C GLY A 78 -12.32 5.46 8.88
N ASP A 79 -11.34 5.72 8.00
CA ASP A 79 -11.46 6.70 6.91
C ASP A 79 -12.20 6.14 5.68
N VAL A 80 -12.36 4.82 5.61
CA VAL A 80 -12.97 4.13 4.47
C VAL A 80 -14.46 3.90 4.69
N HIS A 81 -14.84 3.32 5.81
CA HIS A 81 -16.24 3.06 6.14
C HIS A 81 -16.38 2.86 7.66
N PRO A 82 -17.41 3.45 8.32
CA PRO A 82 -17.61 3.31 9.77
C PRO A 82 -17.65 1.88 10.27
N GLY A 83 -18.26 0.97 9.51
CA GLY A 83 -18.35 -0.45 9.86
C GLY A 83 -17.04 -1.24 9.77
N LEU A 84 -16.01 -0.65 9.17
CA LEU A 84 -14.65 -1.21 9.08
C LEU A 84 -13.70 -0.57 10.10
N ALA A 85 -14.16 0.41 10.87
CA ALA A 85 -13.33 1.12 11.84
C ALA A 85 -12.65 0.14 12.82
N GLY A 86 -11.36 0.36 13.07
CA GLY A 86 -10.52 -0.50 13.91
C GLY A 86 -9.88 -1.68 13.18
N ALA A 87 -10.09 -1.82 11.86
CA ALA A 87 -9.29 -2.71 11.04
C ALA A 87 -8.15 -1.97 10.36
N SER A 88 -7.09 -2.69 10.04
CA SER A 88 -5.97 -2.24 9.21
C SER A 88 -5.86 -3.15 8.00
N PHE A 89 -5.62 -2.58 6.83
CA PHE A 89 -5.59 -3.28 5.56
C PHE A 89 -4.25 -3.12 4.87
N GLU A 90 -3.82 -4.18 4.19
CA GLU A 90 -2.61 -4.21 3.37
C GLU A 90 -2.90 -4.84 2.02
N THR A 91 -2.33 -4.27 0.96
CA THR A 91 -2.38 -4.88 -0.37
C THR A 91 -1.50 -6.14 -0.40
N VAL A 92 -2.06 -7.27 -0.81
CA VAL A 92 -1.30 -8.51 -0.96
C VAL A 92 -0.58 -8.51 -2.30
N THR A 93 0.74 -8.53 -2.24
CA THR A 93 1.62 -8.65 -3.41
C THR A 93 2.19 -10.07 -3.49
N PRO A 94 2.74 -10.50 -4.64
CA PRO A 94 3.41 -11.80 -4.76
C PRO A 94 4.55 -12.03 -3.74
N GLU A 95 5.07 -10.97 -3.15
CA GLU A 95 6.13 -10.99 -2.13
C GLU A 95 5.59 -11.02 -0.70
N SER A 96 4.27 -10.83 -0.52
CA SER A 96 3.64 -10.89 0.81
C SER A 96 3.61 -12.31 1.34
N ALA A 97 3.88 -12.48 2.64
CA ALA A 97 3.77 -13.78 3.31
C ALA A 97 2.37 -14.40 3.23
N ALA A 98 1.35 -13.58 3.00
CA ALA A 98 -0.05 -13.99 2.83
C ALA A 98 -0.41 -14.36 1.39
N TYR A 99 0.53 -14.24 0.44
CA TYR A 99 0.29 -14.54 -0.97
C TYR A 99 0.20 -16.05 -1.19
N ASP A 100 -0.96 -16.49 -1.63
CA ASP A 100 -1.23 -17.90 -1.97
C ASP A 100 -1.64 -18.09 -3.44
N GLY A 101 -1.21 -17.16 -4.29
CA GLY A 101 -1.61 -17.11 -5.70
C GLY A 101 -2.82 -16.21 -5.96
N SER A 102 -3.42 -15.61 -4.92
CA SER A 102 -4.55 -14.70 -5.07
C SER A 102 -4.14 -13.28 -4.69
N GLN A 103 -4.49 -12.33 -5.55
CA GLN A 103 -4.40 -10.92 -5.26
C GLN A 103 -5.64 -10.46 -4.50
N GLY A 104 -5.46 -9.61 -3.51
CA GLY A 104 -6.54 -9.09 -2.69
C GLY A 104 -6.01 -8.15 -1.61
N VAL A 105 -6.87 -7.77 -0.70
CA VAL A 105 -6.53 -6.93 0.44
C VAL A 105 -6.57 -7.75 1.71
N GLN A 106 -5.43 -7.87 2.38
CA GLN A 106 -5.33 -8.56 3.66
C GLN A 106 -5.75 -7.65 4.80
N VAL A 107 -6.49 -8.19 5.74
CA VAL A 107 -6.72 -7.58 7.05
C VAL A 107 -5.50 -7.87 7.91
N SER A 108 -4.64 -6.88 8.13
CA SER A 108 -3.40 -7.04 8.91
C SER A 108 -3.64 -7.03 10.42
N ALA A 109 -4.60 -6.22 10.86
CA ALA A 109 -5.00 -6.14 12.27
C ALA A 109 -6.48 -5.80 12.40
N VAL A 110 -7.08 -6.20 13.51
CA VAL A 110 -8.44 -5.81 13.92
C VAL A 110 -8.43 -5.53 15.42
N GLU A 111 -8.82 -4.33 15.80
CA GLU A 111 -8.92 -3.93 17.19
C GLU A 111 -10.11 -4.62 17.87
N GLN A 112 -9.88 -5.19 19.05
CA GLN A 112 -10.93 -5.84 19.82
C GLN A 112 -11.97 -4.82 20.28
N GLY A 113 -13.26 -5.15 20.10
CA GLY A 113 -14.36 -4.26 20.43
C GLY A 113 -14.65 -3.19 19.37
N SER A 114 -13.89 -3.13 18.29
CA SER A 114 -14.15 -2.22 17.17
C SER A 114 -15.36 -2.63 16.33
N PRO A 115 -15.94 -1.71 15.54
CA PRO A 115 -16.99 -2.03 14.58
C PRO A 115 -16.58 -3.15 13.61
N ALA A 116 -15.34 -3.13 13.11
CA ALA A 116 -14.82 -4.18 12.23
C ALA A 116 -14.83 -5.56 12.92
N PHE A 117 -14.41 -5.61 14.17
CA PHE A 117 -14.45 -6.84 14.98
C PHE A 117 -15.88 -7.35 15.21
N ALA A 118 -16.80 -6.43 15.56
CA ALA A 118 -18.22 -6.74 15.77
C ALA A 118 -18.90 -7.28 14.49
N ASN A 119 -18.51 -6.75 13.34
CA ASN A 119 -18.99 -7.21 12.03
C ASN A 119 -18.33 -8.51 11.54
N GLY A 120 -17.44 -9.09 12.32
CA GLY A 120 -16.89 -10.42 12.07
C GLY A 120 -15.58 -10.45 11.31
N LEU A 121 -14.95 -9.29 11.03
CA LEU A 121 -13.58 -9.24 10.49
C LEU A 121 -12.57 -9.79 11.50
N ARG A 122 -11.56 -10.46 10.98
CA ARG A 122 -10.46 -11.02 11.77
C ARG A 122 -9.12 -10.77 11.08
N PRO A 123 -8.03 -10.71 11.83
CA PRO A 123 -6.70 -10.68 11.25
C PRO A 123 -6.46 -11.88 10.31
N ASN A 124 -5.73 -11.66 9.25
CA ASN A 124 -5.44 -12.60 8.16
C ASN A 124 -6.61 -12.95 7.23
N ASP A 125 -7.73 -12.24 7.32
CA ASP A 125 -8.76 -12.32 6.30
C ASP A 125 -8.23 -11.72 4.98
N LEU A 126 -8.48 -12.39 3.87
CA LEU A 126 -8.15 -11.88 2.54
C LEU A 126 -9.42 -11.44 1.83
N ILE A 127 -9.62 -10.14 1.69
CA ILE A 127 -10.76 -9.54 0.99
C ILE A 127 -10.51 -9.61 -0.51
N LEU A 128 -11.43 -10.22 -1.23
CA LEU A 128 -11.35 -10.44 -2.68
C LEU A 128 -12.35 -9.58 -3.44
N ARG A 129 -13.50 -9.28 -2.83
CA ARG A 129 -14.55 -8.46 -3.43
C ARG A 129 -15.27 -7.62 -2.38
N VAL A 130 -15.67 -6.42 -2.81
CA VAL A 130 -16.55 -5.50 -2.07
C VAL A 130 -17.72 -5.16 -2.99
N ASN A 131 -18.95 -5.34 -2.51
CA ASN A 131 -20.18 -5.08 -3.29
C ASN A 131 -20.16 -5.70 -4.69
N ARG A 132 -19.65 -6.95 -4.82
CA ARG A 132 -19.45 -7.70 -6.06
C ARG A 132 -18.33 -7.18 -6.98
N GLN A 133 -17.71 -6.05 -6.66
CA GLN A 133 -16.54 -5.53 -7.35
C GLN A 133 -15.28 -6.21 -6.80
N ARG A 134 -14.41 -6.69 -7.70
CA ARG A 134 -13.13 -7.27 -7.30
C ARG A 134 -12.22 -6.15 -6.79
N VAL A 135 -11.54 -6.40 -5.67
CA VAL A 135 -10.54 -5.50 -5.10
C VAL A 135 -9.22 -6.23 -4.97
N THR A 136 -8.16 -5.58 -5.40
CA THR A 136 -6.79 -6.10 -5.36
C THR A 136 -5.86 -5.20 -4.58
N THR A 137 -6.26 -3.96 -4.36
CA THR A 137 -5.49 -2.95 -3.62
C THR A 137 -6.33 -2.28 -2.53
N THR A 138 -5.66 -1.67 -1.56
CA THR A 138 -6.32 -0.91 -0.48
C THR A 138 -7.09 0.30 -1.01
N GLU A 139 -6.62 0.91 -2.10
CA GLU A 139 -7.28 2.04 -2.76
C GLU A 139 -8.60 1.62 -3.40
N GLU A 140 -8.61 0.47 -4.11
CA GLU A 140 -9.84 -0.09 -4.69
C GLU A 140 -10.85 -0.49 -3.61
N LEU A 141 -10.36 -1.00 -2.46
CA LEU A 141 -11.19 -1.27 -1.29
C LEU A 141 -11.83 0.01 -0.76
N ALA A 142 -11.06 1.08 -0.60
CA ALA A 142 -11.53 2.37 -0.11
C ALA A 142 -12.57 2.98 -1.06
N GLU A 143 -12.30 2.95 -2.36
CA GLU A 143 -13.23 3.46 -3.38
C GLU A 143 -14.54 2.67 -3.40
N ALA A 144 -14.46 1.34 -3.37
CA ALA A 144 -15.65 0.48 -3.38
C ALA A 144 -16.49 0.56 -2.09
N ALA A 145 -15.87 0.99 -0.99
CA ALA A 145 -16.52 1.09 0.33
C ALA A 145 -17.06 2.49 0.65
N SER A 146 -16.51 3.55 0.03
CA SER A 146 -16.81 4.95 0.39
C SER A 146 -18.26 5.37 0.08
N ASP A 147 -18.86 4.82 -0.96
CA ASP A 147 -20.20 5.22 -1.43
C ASP A 147 -21.33 4.31 -0.94
N ALA A 148 -21.04 3.35 -0.06
CA ALA A 148 -22.01 2.32 0.31
C ALA A 148 -22.48 2.48 1.76
N ASN A 149 -23.81 2.51 1.96
CA ASN A 149 -24.42 2.43 3.30
C ASN A 149 -24.31 1.03 3.92
N SER A 150 -23.99 0.03 3.11
CA SER A 150 -23.75 -1.35 3.54
C SER A 150 -22.73 -2.00 2.61
N LEU A 151 -21.81 -2.77 3.18
CA LEU A 151 -20.78 -3.46 2.44
C LEU A 151 -21.03 -4.97 2.43
N LEU A 152 -21.00 -5.55 1.25
CA LEU A 152 -20.95 -7.00 1.07
C LEU A 152 -19.49 -7.39 0.81
N LEU A 153 -18.81 -7.88 1.83
CA LEU A 153 -17.42 -8.33 1.71
C LEU A 153 -17.38 -9.82 1.40
N GLN A 154 -16.76 -10.20 0.30
CA GLN A 154 -16.37 -11.57 0.04
C GLN A 154 -14.91 -11.73 0.36
N LEU A 155 -14.61 -12.51 1.37
CA LEU A 155 -13.26 -12.74 1.86
C LEU A 155 -12.95 -14.24 1.96
N ARG A 156 -11.67 -14.53 2.09
CA ARG A 156 -11.18 -15.88 2.37
C ARG A 156 -10.48 -15.89 3.73
N ARG A 157 -10.85 -16.86 4.55
CA ARG A 157 -10.26 -17.15 5.86
C ARG A 157 -9.86 -18.60 5.92
N ALA A 158 -8.57 -18.88 6.17
CA ALA A 158 -8.08 -20.26 6.26
C ALA A 158 -8.60 -21.17 5.13
N ASN A 159 -8.50 -20.70 3.89
CA ASN A 159 -8.94 -21.41 2.67
C ASN A 159 -10.47 -21.61 2.52
N ARG A 160 -11.29 -20.92 3.31
CA ARG A 160 -12.75 -20.90 3.20
C ARG A 160 -13.25 -19.55 2.71
N SER A 161 -14.18 -19.57 1.76
CA SER A 161 -14.87 -18.36 1.32
C SER A 161 -15.93 -17.97 2.34
N ILE A 162 -15.91 -16.72 2.78
CA ILE A 162 -16.84 -16.14 3.76
C ILE A 162 -17.43 -14.89 3.14
N VAL A 163 -18.71 -14.65 3.37
CA VAL A 163 -19.39 -13.42 3.00
C VAL A 163 -19.83 -12.72 4.28
N LEU A 164 -19.38 -11.48 4.46
CA LEU A 164 -19.78 -10.61 5.56
C LEU A 164 -20.65 -9.48 5.01
N VAL A 165 -21.72 -9.16 5.72
CA VAL A 165 -22.56 -7.98 5.47
C VAL A 165 -22.32 -6.98 6.59
N ILE A 166 -21.74 -5.84 6.24
CA ILE A 166 -21.42 -4.73 7.15
C ILE A 166 -22.47 -3.64 6.93
N ARG A 167 -23.09 -3.20 7.99
CA ARG A 167 -24.12 -2.16 7.98
C ARG A 167 -23.67 -0.93 8.75
#